data_0a1d2ef6ba2c51dfdfe03775917ba882
#
_entry.id   0a1d2ef6ba2c51dfdfe03775917ba882
#
_cell.length_a   1.000
_cell.length_b   1.000
_cell.length_c   1.000
_cell.angle_alpha   90.00
_cell.angle_beta   90.00
_cell.angle_gamma   90.00
#
_symmetry.space_group_name_H-M   'P 1'
#
loop_
_entity.id
_entity.type
_entity.pdbx_description
1 polymer ?
#
loop_
_entity_poly.entity_id
_entity_poly.type
_entity_poly.pdbx_seq_one_letter_code
_entity_poly.pdbx_strand_id
1 'polypeptide(L)'
;AGKTTLIKQILADYPKKAVYFAGEDLRVQEVWSKPNASLLKKQIGEAKLVVIDEAHKIENVATSVKLVYDSFSPFFILSGSASFELSQKINEPLTGRTITFYLYPFSVLEIPIKSPDISFASYLEEYLRFGLYPEVITSEAEEDKINYLYELINSYLYKDILAFENIRKPKKVIDLLTLLALQIGNEVSLNELAGNLSLAKVIVEKYLDVLEKMFIIVNLRGFSRNLRKEISKTSKYYFIDLGLRNALIRNFNPLNLRNDVGVMFENFCIVERIKALVSKQKMANFYFWRTYDQKEIDLIEEKEGKLFAYEFKFKERAKKSKAAEEFLNTYSQSQFEIVSQENLEEFLRR
;
A
#
# COMPACT_ATOMS: atom_id res chain seq x y z
N ALA A 1 -0.23 7.91 3.18
CA ALA A 1 0.69 9.00 3.54
C ALA A 1 0.19 10.33 2.97
N GLY A 2 0.41 11.47 3.66
CA GLY A 2 0.08 12.81 3.11
C GLY A 2 -1.42 13.19 3.02
N LYS A 3 -2.35 12.42 3.60
CA LYS A 3 -3.80 12.66 3.52
C LYS A 3 -4.19 14.08 3.98
N THR A 4 -3.76 14.45 5.17
CA THR A 4 -4.09 15.77 5.75
C THR A 4 -3.53 16.92 4.91
N THR A 5 -2.35 16.75 4.29
CA THR A 5 -1.74 17.74 3.39
C THR A 5 -2.59 17.92 2.13
N LEU A 6 -2.98 16.81 1.49
CA LEU A 6 -3.86 16.84 0.31
C LEU A 6 -5.23 17.48 0.64
N ILE A 7 -5.82 17.10 1.78
CA ILE A 7 -7.09 17.69 2.24
C ILE A 7 -6.97 19.19 2.42
N LYS A 8 -5.88 19.69 3.04
CA LYS A 8 -5.64 21.13 3.20
C LYS A 8 -5.51 21.86 1.86
N GLN A 9 -4.88 21.23 0.86
CA GLN A 9 -4.81 21.79 -0.50
C GLN A 9 -6.20 21.88 -1.14
N ILE A 10 -7.00 20.82 -1.09
CA ILE A 10 -8.38 20.82 -1.58
C ILE A 10 -9.21 21.91 -0.91
N LEU A 11 -9.08 22.08 0.41
CA LEU A 11 -9.80 23.12 1.16
C LEU A 11 -9.37 24.53 0.75
N ALA A 12 -8.10 24.75 0.38
CA ALA A 12 -7.61 26.02 -0.11
C ALA A 12 -8.27 26.43 -1.44
N ASP A 13 -8.56 25.45 -2.30
CA ASP A 13 -9.26 25.66 -3.58
C ASP A 13 -10.78 25.86 -3.40
N TYR A 14 -11.32 25.60 -2.19
CA TYR A 14 -12.74 25.70 -1.85
C TYR A 14 -13.03 26.70 -0.71
N PRO A 15 -12.53 27.95 -0.77
CA PRO A 15 -12.35 28.80 0.42
C PRO A 15 -13.64 29.29 1.08
N LYS A 16 -14.79 29.34 0.40
CA LYS A 16 -15.99 30.02 0.94
C LYS A 16 -17.15 29.08 1.33
N LYS A 17 -17.03 27.78 1.09
CA LYS A 17 -18.17 26.84 1.25
C LYS A 17 -17.70 25.48 1.76
N ALA A 18 -16.55 25.40 2.42
CA ALA A 18 -16.02 24.18 3.01
C ALA A 18 -15.91 24.34 4.54
N VAL A 19 -16.13 23.24 5.24
CA VAL A 19 -15.90 23.13 6.68
C VAL A 19 -15.06 21.90 6.97
N TYR A 20 -14.13 22.05 7.91
CA TYR A 20 -13.19 21.00 8.31
C TYR A 20 -13.41 20.59 9.76
N PHE A 21 -13.49 19.30 9.99
CA PHE A 21 -13.59 18.69 11.31
C PHE A 21 -12.44 17.70 11.51
N ALA A 22 -11.72 17.83 12.63
CA ALA A 22 -10.71 16.85 13.02
C ALA A 22 -11.36 15.80 13.90
N GLY A 23 -11.40 14.55 13.47
CA GLY A 23 -11.95 13.43 14.22
C GLY A 23 -11.21 13.12 15.53
N GLU A 24 -10.05 13.72 15.75
CA GLU A 24 -9.31 13.67 17.00
C GLU A 24 -9.84 14.63 18.08
N ASP A 25 -10.55 15.69 17.70
CA ASP A 25 -11.14 16.65 18.64
C ASP A 25 -12.36 16.01 19.33
N LEU A 26 -12.31 15.91 20.64
CA LEU A 26 -13.37 15.31 21.45
C LEU A 26 -14.72 16.01 21.25
N ARG A 27 -14.74 17.32 21.01
CA ARG A 27 -15.98 18.08 20.73
C ARG A 27 -16.58 17.66 19.39
N VAL A 28 -15.73 17.42 18.39
CA VAL A 28 -16.19 16.90 17.10
C VAL A 28 -16.73 15.49 17.26
N GLN A 29 -16.02 14.63 18.01
CA GLN A 29 -16.50 13.27 18.31
C GLN A 29 -17.87 13.32 19.01
N GLU A 30 -18.03 14.16 20.04
CA GLU A 30 -19.28 14.25 20.78
C GLU A 30 -20.48 14.62 19.88
N VAL A 31 -20.27 15.54 18.94
CA VAL A 31 -21.35 16.02 18.05
C VAL A 31 -21.64 15.01 16.94
N TRP A 32 -20.59 14.53 16.26
CA TRP A 32 -20.74 13.66 15.07
C TRP A 32 -21.06 12.20 15.42
N SER A 33 -20.85 11.77 16.67
CA SER A 33 -21.29 10.44 17.15
C SER A 33 -22.80 10.32 17.36
N LYS A 34 -23.51 11.45 17.41
CA LYS A 34 -24.96 11.51 17.65
C LYS A 34 -25.69 11.88 16.35
N PRO A 35 -26.33 10.93 15.65
CA PRO A 35 -27.05 11.20 14.41
C PRO A 35 -28.26 12.12 14.66
N ASN A 36 -28.08 13.43 14.54
CA ASN A 36 -29.10 14.45 14.67
C ASN A 36 -28.97 15.52 13.58
N ALA A 37 -29.87 15.49 12.59
CA ALA A 37 -29.79 16.36 11.40
C ALA A 37 -29.77 17.85 11.76
N SER A 38 -30.59 18.28 12.70
CA SER A 38 -30.70 19.69 13.11
C SER A 38 -29.43 20.18 13.82
N LEU A 39 -28.82 19.34 14.67
CA LEU A 39 -27.59 19.65 15.36
C LEU A 39 -26.42 19.72 14.36
N LEU A 40 -26.32 18.71 13.49
CA LEU A 40 -25.27 18.64 12.48
C LEU A 40 -25.40 19.78 11.44
N LYS A 41 -26.63 20.17 11.05
CA LYS A 41 -26.84 21.34 10.17
C LYS A 41 -26.31 22.62 10.79
N LYS A 42 -26.46 22.82 12.09
CA LYS A 42 -25.89 24.00 12.78
C LYS A 42 -24.35 24.00 12.71
N GLN A 43 -23.71 22.83 12.74
CA GLN A 43 -22.26 22.71 12.68
C GLN A 43 -21.72 22.99 11.26
N ILE A 44 -22.39 22.45 10.23
CA ILE A 44 -21.94 22.63 8.85
C ILE A 44 -22.41 23.94 8.23
N GLY A 45 -23.43 24.60 8.78
CA GLY A 45 -23.99 25.83 8.22
C GLY A 45 -24.41 25.65 6.75
N GLU A 46 -23.98 26.57 5.89
CA GLU A 46 -24.24 26.56 4.45
C GLU A 46 -23.06 25.93 3.65
N ALA A 47 -22.21 25.13 4.30
CA ALA A 47 -21.10 24.49 3.65
C ALA A 47 -21.59 23.50 2.56
N LYS A 48 -20.94 23.56 1.39
CA LYS A 48 -21.14 22.62 0.30
C LYS A 48 -20.18 21.44 0.34
N LEU A 49 -19.04 21.61 1.01
CA LEU A 49 -18.04 20.59 1.23
C LEU A 49 -17.82 20.43 2.74
N VAL A 50 -17.97 19.22 3.23
CA VAL A 50 -17.71 18.84 4.61
C VAL A 50 -16.55 17.84 4.63
N VAL A 51 -15.49 18.19 5.32
CA VAL A 51 -14.32 17.34 5.49
C VAL A 51 -14.28 16.84 6.94
N ILE A 52 -14.15 15.54 7.12
CA ILE A 52 -13.92 14.92 8.43
C ILE A 52 -12.61 14.11 8.31
N ASP A 53 -11.54 14.69 8.84
CA ASP A 53 -10.22 14.03 8.87
C ASP A 53 -10.19 13.07 10.08
N GLU A 54 -9.52 11.90 9.92
CA GLU A 54 -9.48 10.82 10.92
C GLU A 54 -10.90 10.39 11.39
N ALA A 55 -11.85 10.32 10.45
CA ALA A 55 -13.25 10.02 10.69
C ALA A 55 -13.48 8.69 11.43
N HIS A 56 -12.55 7.74 11.32
CA HIS A 56 -12.61 6.44 12.00
C HIS A 56 -12.60 6.55 13.54
N LYS A 57 -12.15 7.68 14.09
CA LYS A 57 -12.16 7.95 15.55
C LYS A 57 -13.52 8.35 16.09
N ILE A 58 -14.49 8.63 15.21
CA ILE A 58 -15.84 9.06 15.57
C ILE A 58 -16.79 7.86 15.49
N GLU A 59 -17.45 7.54 16.58
CA GLU A 59 -18.50 6.51 16.58
C GLU A 59 -19.69 6.94 15.71
N ASN A 60 -20.33 5.99 15.03
CA ASN A 60 -21.53 6.22 14.21
C ASN A 60 -21.37 7.32 13.12
N VAL A 61 -20.13 7.71 12.78
CA VAL A 61 -19.88 8.78 11.81
C VAL A 61 -20.58 8.55 10.48
N ALA A 62 -20.62 7.32 10.00
CA ALA A 62 -21.28 6.98 8.75
C ALA A 62 -22.79 7.22 8.76
N THR A 63 -23.45 6.93 9.90
CA THR A 63 -24.87 7.21 10.08
C THR A 63 -25.13 8.71 10.11
N SER A 64 -24.29 9.47 10.80
CA SER A 64 -24.35 10.93 10.85
C SER A 64 -24.13 11.56 9.47
N VAL A 65 -23.12 11.10 8.74
CA VAL A 65 -22.83 11.53 7.35
C VAL A 65 -23.99 11.23 6.42
N LYS A 66 -24.54 10.00 6.48
CA LYS A 66 -25.71 9.62 5.71
C LYS A 66 -26.90 10.54 5.98
N LEU A 67 -27.21 10.77 7.25
CA LEU A 67 -28.31 11.63 7.66
C LEU A 67 -28.17 13.06 7.10
N VAL A 68 -26.98 13.64 7.19
CA VAL A 68 -26.69 14.98 6.64
C VAL A 68 -26.73 14.99 5.12
N TYR A 69 -26.17 13.97 4.47
CA TYR A 69 -26.18 13.84 3.03
C TYR A 69 -27.62 13.74 2.48
N ASP A 70 -28.44 12.87 3.06
CA ASP A 70 -29.83 12.66 2.64
C ASP A 70 -30.71 13.91 2.91
N SER A 71 -30.39 14.74 3.91
CA SER A 71 -31.16 15.93 4.29
C SER A 71 -30.74 17.20 3.54
N PHE A 72 -29.45 17.37 3.24
CA PHE A 72 -28.88 18.67 2.79
C PHE A 72 -27.93 18.55 1.60
N SER A 73 -27.56 17.31 1.20
CA SER A 73 -26.74 16.98 0.02
C SER A 73 -25.40 17.72 -0.10
N PRO A 74 -24.61 17.96 0.96
CA PRO A 74 -23.24 18.44 0.80
C PRO A 74 -22.34 17.34 0.27
N PHE A 75 -21.21 17.71 -0.35
CA PHE A 75 -20.13 16.76 -0.61
C PHE A 75 -19.38 16.45 0.69
N PHE A 76 -18.95 15.20 0.81
CA PHE A 76 -18.15 14.77 1.95
C PHE A 76 -16.77 14.26 1.49
N ILE A 77 -15.72 14.61 2.24
CA ILE A 77 -14.43 13.96 2.21
C ILE A 77 -14.20 13.38 3.60
N LEU A 78 -14.07 12.07 3.68
CA LEU A 78 -13.77 11.36 4.92
C LEU A 78 -12.38 10.74 4.80
N SER A 79 -11.52 10.95 5.76
CA SER A 79 -10.22 10.29 5.80
C SER A 79 -10.06 9.39 7.02
N GLY A 80 -9.14 8.44 6.93
CA GLY A 80 -8.75 7.61 8.06
C GLY A 80 -7.40 6.94 7.83
N SER A 81 -6.64 6.69 8.90
CA SER A 81 -5.36 5.98 8.83
C SER A 81 -5.54 4.48 8.62
N ALA A 82 -6.57 3.88 9.21
CA ALA A 82 -6.90 2.48 9.11
C ALA A 82 -8.03 2.28 8.08
N SER A 83 -7.67 1.95 6.84
CA SER A 83 -8.64 1.74 5.75
C SER A 83 -9.73 0.72 6.09
N PHE A 84 -9.39 -0.29 6.90
CA PHE A 84 -10.32 -1.34 7.29
C PHE A 84 -11.40 -0.85 8.26
N GLU A 85 -11.03 -0.11 9.32
CA GLU A 85 -12.02 0.42 10.26
C GLU A 85 -12.93 1.44 9.60
N LEU A 86 -12.36 2.33 8.79
CA LEU A 86 -13.16 3.32 8.07
C LEU A 86 -14.11 2.66 7.08
N SER A 87 -13.64 1.65 6.34
CA SER A 87 -14.49 0.95 5.37
C SER A 87 -15.61 0.16 6.02
N GLN A 88 -15.39 -0.52 7.15
CA GLN A 88 -16.44 -1.24 7.88
C GLN A 88 -17.47 -0.28 8.49
N LYS A 89 -17.03 0.80 9.13
CA LYS A 89 -17.92 1.80 9.74
C LYS A 89 -18.70 2.62 8.71
N ILE A 90 -18.20 2.74 7.48
CA ILE A 90 -18.80 3.56 6.40
C ILE A 90 -19.61 2.73 5.42
N ASN A 91 -19.18 1.50 5.10
CA ASN A 91 -19.78 0.73 4.01
C ASN A 91 -21.26 0.39 4.22
N GLU A 92 -21.67 0.01 5.42
CA GLU A 92 -23.06 -0.39 5.67
C GLU A 92 -24.07 0.75 5.46
N PRO A 93 -23.87 1.95 6.07
CA PRO A 93 -24.81 3.07 5.89
C PRO A 93 -24.69 3.79 4.54
N LEU A 94 -23.52 3.78 3.88
CA LEU A 94 -23.22 4.58 2.70
C LEU A 94 -23.03 3.76 1.42
N THR A 95 -23.46 2.51 1.40
CA THR A 95 -23.36 1.63 0.22
C THR A 95 -23.90 2.31 -1.03
N GLY A 96 -23.13 2.31 -2.12
CA GLY A 96 -23.48 2.92 -3.41
C GLY A 96 -23.39 4.46 -3.47
N ARG A 97 -22.92 5.12 -2.39
CA ARG A 97 -22.81 6.59 -2.28
C ARG A 97 -21.40 7.08 -2.07
N THR A 98 -20.40 6.18 -2.07
CA THR A 98 -19.00 6.51 -1.80
C THR A 98 -18.10 6.08 -2.94
N ILE A 99 -17.05 6.87 -3.15
CA ILE A 99 -15.90 6.52 -3.97
C ILE A 99 -14.70 6.47 -3.02
N THR A 100 -13.98 5.35 -3.01
CA THR A 100 -12.82 5.16 -2.15
C THR A 100 -11.53 5.39 -2.95
N PHE A 101 -10.67 6.24 -2.43
CA PHE A 101 -9.32 6.48 -2.94
C PHE A 101 -8.30 5.98 -1.94
N TYR A 102 -7.31 5.25 -2.44
CA TYR A 102 -6.19 4.77 -1.64
C TYR A 102 -4.98 5.65 -1.84
N LEU A 103 -4.48 6.25 -0.76
CA LEU A 103 -3.32 7.12 -0.80
C LEU A 103 -2.09 6.36 -0.27
N TYR A 104 -1.35 5.78 -1.19
CA TYR A 104 -0.05 5.12 -0.93
C TYR A 104 1.05 6.16 -0.62
N PRO A 105 2.25 5.74 -0.17
CA PRO A 105 3.46 6.54 -0.40
C PRO A 105 3.56 6.89 -1.89
N PHE A 106 4.25 7.97 -2.24
CA PHE A 106 4.35 8.40 -3.64
C PHE A 106 4.65 7.23 -4.59
N SER A 107 4.05 7.26 -5.77
CA SER A 107 4.60 6.53 -6.89
C SER A 107 5.77 7.34 -7.47
N VAL A 108 6.77 6.66 -7.96
CA VAL A 108 7.88 7.31 -8.64
C VAL A 108 7.42 8.19 -9.82
N LEU A 109 6.28 7.86 -10.42
CA LEU A 109 5.69 8.67 -11.50
C LEU A 109 5.05 9.99 -11.01
N GLU A 110 4.82 10.13 -9.71
CA GLU A 110 4.26 11.34 -9.08
C GLU A 110 5.36 12.31 -8.64
N ILE A 111 6.62 11.87 -8.60
CA ILE A 111 7.75 12.68 -8.16
C ILE A 111 8.29 13.48 -9.36
N PRO A 112 8.26 14.82 -9.29
CA PRO A 112 8.83 15.64 -10.36
C PRO A 112 10.34 15.39 -10.51
N ILE A 113 10.81 15.18 -11.73
CA ILE A 113 12.24 15.14 -12.02
C ILE A 113 12.77 16.55 -11.82
N LYS A 114 13.63 16.73 -10.81
CA LYS A 114 14.16 18.05 -10.40
C LYS A 114 15.03 18.71 -11.48
N SER A 115 15.63 17.93 -12.38
CA SER A 115 16.45 18.43 -13.49
C SER A 115 16.29 17.54 -14.72
N PRO A 116 16.10 18.10 -15.93
CA PRO A 116 16.03 17.35 -17.17
C PRO A 116 17.30 16.53 -17.47
N ASP A 117 18.43 16.95 -16.93
CA ASP A 117 19.74 16.31 -17.14
C ASP A 117 19.98 15.11 -16.23
N ILE A 118 19.11 14.87 -15.24
CA ILE A 118 19.24 13.76 -14.31
C ILE A 118 18.28 12.64 -14.73
N SER A 119 18.85 11.50 -15.09
CA SER A 119 18.07 10.33 -15.49
C SER A 119 17.28 9.75 -14.31
N PHE A 120 16.16 9.12 -14.60
CA PHE A 120 15.37 8.35 -13.63
C PHE A 120 16.24 7.34 -12.84
N ALA A 121 17.17 6.69 -13.54
CA ALA A 121 18.07 5.72 -12.92
C ALA A 121 18.97 6.31 -11.83
N SER A 122 19.27 7.61 -11.87
CA SER A 122 20.09 8.29 -10.87
C SER A 122 19.42 8.39 -9.51
N TYR A 123 18.09 8.46 -9.47
CA TYR A 123 17.31 8.49 -8.24
C TYR A 123 16.95 7.10 -7.71
N LEU A 124 17.08 6.06 -8.54
CA LEU A 124 16.62 4.73 -8.20
C LEU A 124 17.30 4.15 -6.96
N GLU A 125 18.62 4.41 -6.77
CA GLU A 125 19.32 4.00 -5.55
C GLU A 125 18.70 4.61 -4.30
N GLU A 126 18.38 5.91 -4.34
CA GLU A 126 17.75 6.62 -3.23
C GLU A 126 16.37 6.03 -2.89
N TYR A 127 15.57 5.77 -3.92
CA TYR A 127 14.23 5.18 -3.76
C TYR A 127 14.28 3.74 -3.22
N LEU A 128 15.24 2.95 -3.65
CA LEU A 128 15.44 1.60 -3.12
C LEU A 128 15.93 1.61 -1.66
N ARG A 129 16.75 2.60 -1.28
CA ARG A 129 17.30 2.71 0.08
C ARG A 129 16.28 3.27 1.07
N PHE A 130 15.63 4.37 0.73
CA PHE A 130 14.83 5.18 1.66
C PHE A 130 13.33 5.14 1.40
N GLY A 131 12.88 4.59 0.27
CA GLY A 131 11.46 4.54 -0.08
C GLY A 131 10.92 5.87 -0.58
N LEU A 132 9.58 5.96 -0.60
CA LEU A 132 8.84 7.03 -1.28
C LEU A 132 7.80 7.70 -0.35
N TYR A 133 7.96 7.62 0.97
CA TYR A 133 7.15 8.41 1.87
C TYR A 133 7.36 9.91 1.63
N PRO A 134 6.30 10.74 1.68
CA PRO A 134 6.41 12.18 1.39
C PRO A 134 7.51 12.88 2.18
N GLU A 135 7.62 12.62 3.47
CA GLU A 135 8.65 13.19 4.35
C GLU A 135 10.06 12.78 3.92
N VAL A 136 10.23 11.53 3.49
CA VAL A 136 11.51 11.03 2.97
C VAL A 136 11.91 11.77 1.67
N ILE A 137 10.95 12.01 0.78
CA ILE A 137 11.21 12.69 -0.52
C ILE A 137 11.51 14.17 -0.31
N THR A 138 10.95 14.80 0.72
CA THR A 138 11.15 16.24 1.01
C THR A 138 12.37 16.51 1.89
N SER A 139 12.86 15.51 2.62
CA SER A 139 14.07 15.62 3.44
C SER A 139 15.33 15.59 2.57
N GLU A 140 16.31 16.45 2.87
CA GLU A 140 17.58 16.50 2.14
C GLU A 140 18.63 15.56 2.75
N ALA A 141 18.74 15.54 4.10
CA ALA A 141 19.73 14.73 4.78
C ALA A 141 19.30 13.27 4.92
N GLU A 142 20.23 12.34 4.66
CA GLU A 142 19.99 10.89 4.84
C GLU A 142 19.61 10.54 6.28
N GLU A 143 20.21 11.23 7.26
CA GLU A 143 19.93 11.02 8.68
C GLU A 143 18.48 11.34 9.04
N ASP A 144 17.92 12.44 8.51
CA ASP A 144 16.52 12.81 8.73
C ASP A 144 15.57 11.78 8.13
N LYS A 145 15.88 11.27 6.93
CA LYS A 145 15.11 10.18 6.29
C LYS A 145 15.09 8.93 7.17
N ILE A 146 16.25 8.54 7.68
CA ILE A 146 16.39 7.35 8.53
C ILE A 146 15.63 7.53 9.84
N ASN A 147 15.79 8.68 10.50
CA ASN A 147 15.12 9.00 11.75
C ASN A 147 13.59 8.97 11.58
N TYR A 148 13.07 9.60 10.52
CA TYR A 148 11.65 9.55 10.20
C TYR A 148 11.14 8.11 10.01
N LEU A 149 11.88 7.27 9.27
CA LEU A 149 11.47 5.87 9.04
C LEU A 149 11.48 5.04 10.34
N TYR A 150 12.42 5.29 11.26
CA TYR A 150 12.39 4.66 12.59
C TYR A 150 11.22 5.15 13.44
N GLU A 151 10.90 6.44 13.40
CA GLU A 151 9.72 6.98 14.08
C GLU A 151 8.42 6.40 13.50
N LEU A 152 8.36 6.22 12.19
CA LEU A 152 7.22 5.61 11.51
C LEU A 152 6.95 4.18 12.04
N ILE A 153 8.00 3.37 12.23
CA ILE A 153 7.87 2.03 12.82
C ILE A 153 7.45 2.10 14.28
N ASN A 154 8.16 2.88 15.10
CA ASN A 154 8.04 2.84 16.53
C ASN A 154 6.79 3.54 17.07
N SER A 155 6.36 4.61 16.41
CA SER A 155 5.26 5.45 16.88
C SER A 155 3.97 5.20 16.11
N TYR A 156 4.05 5.18 14.79
CA TYR A 156 2.87 5.16 13.93
C TYR A 156 2.37 3.75 13.71
N LEU A 157 3.24 2.89 13.22
CA LEU A 157 2.91 1.48 12.94
C LEU A 157 2.45 0.76 14.21
N TYR A 158 3.15 1.01 15.34
CA TYR A 158 2.82 0.40 16.61
C TYR A 158 1.46 0.86 17.16
N LYS A 159 1.13 2.16 17.05
CA LYS A 159 -0.16 2.71 17.47
C LYS A 159 -1.31 2.23 16.60
N ASP A 160 -1.12 2.22 15.28
CA ASP A 160 -2.14 1.76 14.34
C ASP A 160 -2.41 0.26 14.52
N ILE A 161 -1.37 -0.54 14.76
CA ILE A 161 -1.52 -1.97 15.07
C ILE A 161 -2.30 -2.17 16.38
N LEU A 162 -2.02 -1.37 17.41
CA LEU A 162 -2.74 -1.43 18.69
C LEU A 162 -4.22 -1.05 18.56
N ALA A 163 -4.54 -0.14 17.64
CA ALA A 163 -5.91 0.31 17.40
C ALA A 163 -6.77 -0.79 16.75
N PHE A 164 -6.16 -1.79 16.10
CA PHE A 164 -6.90 -2.93 15.56
C PHE A 164 -7.37 -3.86 16.68
N GLU A 165 -8.68 -4.10 16.72
CA GLU A 165 -9.31 -5.01 17.68
C GLU A 165 -8.64 -6.38 17.71
N ASN A 166 -8.33 -6.85 18.93
CA ASN A 166 -7.79 -8.18 19.22
C ASN A 166 -6.29 -8.44 18.90
N ILE A 167 -5.47 -7.44 18.66
CA ILE A 167 -4.01 -7.66 18.64
C ILE A 167 -3.47 -7.62 20.07
N ARG A 168 -3.36 -8.79 20.69
CA ARG A 168 -2.89 -8.93 22.09
C ARG A 168 -1.37 -8.79 22.24
N LYS A 169 -0.60 -8.94 21.17
CA LYS A 169 0.86 -8.96 21.19
C LYS A 169 1.46 -8.12 20.06
N PRO A 170 1.42 -6.77 20.13
CA PRO A 170 1.90 -5.90 19.05
C PRO A 170 3.36 -6.14 18.68
N LYS A 171 4.21 -6.45 19.67
CA LYS A 171 5.62 -6.78 19.43
C LYS A 171 5.75 -7.95 18.44
N LYS A 172 4.88 -8.96 18.52
CA LYS A 172 4.92 -10.10 17.59
C LYS A 172 4.55 -9.73 16.15
N VAL A 173 3.81 -8.65 15.95
CA VAL A 173 3.53 -8.12 14.61
C VAL A 173 4.77 -7.46 14.02
N ILE A 174 5.53 -6.73 14.82
CA ILE A 174 6.82 -6.16 14.38
C ILE A 174 7.84 -7.27 14.12
N ASP A 175 7.91 -8.30 14.98
CA ASP A 175 8.75 -9.47 14.76
C ASP A 175 8.36 -10.17 13.43
N LEU A 176 7.05 -10.32 13.15
CA LEU A 176 6.54 -10.86 11.89
C LEU A 176 6.97 -10.02 10.68
N LEU A 177 6.81 -8.71 10.76
CA LEU A 177 7.26 -7.79 9.69
C LEU A 177 8.77 -7.90 9.46
N THR A 178 9.56 -8.01 10.51
CA THR A 178 11.02 -8.20 10.41
C THR A 178 11.36 -9.51 9.71
N LEU A 179 10.67 -10.61 10.04
CA LEU A 179 10.85 -11.90 9.35
C LEU A 179 10.49 -11.80 7.87
N LEU A 180 9.39 -11.13 7.52
CA LEU A 180 9.01 -10.89 6.12
C LEU A 180 10.04 -10.01 5.40
N ALA A 181 10.57 -8.97 6.07
CA ALA A 181 11.57 -8.08 5.50
C ALA A 181 12.89 -8.79 5.18
N LEU A 182 13.28 -9.79 5.98
CA LEU A 182 14.47 -10.61 5.77
C LEU A 182 14.30 -11.62 4.62
N GLN A 183 13.07 -12.08 4.36
CA GLN A 183 12.77 -13.08 3.31
C GLN A 183 11.99 -12.49 2.12
N ILE A 184 12.08 -11.17 1.91
CA ILE A 184 11.45 -10.49 0.78
C ILE A 184 11.76 -11.19 -0.55
N GLY A 185 10.77 -11.33 -1.43
CA GLY A 185 10.92 -12.02 -2.72
C GLY A 185 10.86 -13.56 -2.65
N ASN A 186 10.88 -14.15 -1.46
CA ASN A 186 10.76 -15.60 -1.28
C ASN A 186 9.33 -16.04 -0.95
N GLU A 187 9.02 -17.29 -1.27
CA GLU A 187 7.77 -17.90 -0.81
C GLU A 187 7.76 -18.04 0.72
N VAL A 188 6.65 -17.68 1.34
CA VAL A 188 6.48 -17.65 2.79
C VAL A 188 5.72 -18.86 3.28
N SER A 189 6.32 -19.60 4.21
CA SER A 189 5.68 -20.68 4.94
C SER A 189 5.01 -20.17 6.22
N LEU A 190 3.69 -20.24 6.28
CA LEU A 190 2.93 -19.88 7.49
C LEU A 190 3.31 -20.74 8.71
N ASN A 191 3.67 -22.01 8.49
CA ASN A 191 4.10 -22.91 9.58
C ASN A 191 5.46 -22.47 10.12
N GLU A 192 6.39 -22.09 9.25
CA GLU A 192 7.70 -21.56 9.65
C GLU A 192 7.57 -20.25 10.43
N LEU A 193 6.78 -19.31 9.93
CA LEU A 193 6.51 -18.06 10.66
C LEU A 193 5.89 -18.30 12.03
N ALA A 194 4.91 -19.23 12.11
CA ALA A 194 4.26 -19.58 13.36
C ALA A 194 5.26 -20.16 14.36
N GLY A 195 6.16 -21.04 13.91
CA GLY A 195 7.24 -21.62 14.72
C GLY A 195 8.19 -20.55 15.25
N ASN A 196 8.73 -19.69 14.35
CA ASN A 196 9.67 -18.64 14.70
C ASN A 196 9.08 -17.61 15.70
N LEU A 197 7.78 -17.33 15.56
CA LEU A 197 7.08 -16.38 16.43
C LEU A 197 6.52 -17.01 17.71
N SER A 198 6.53 -18.33 17.83
CA SER A 198 5.83 -19.07 18.89
C SER A 198 4.35 -18.66 18.98
N LEU A 199 3.67 -18.64 17.82
CA LEU A 199 2.27 -18.31 17.66
C LEU A 199 1.53 -19.47 16.95
N ALA A 200 0.21 -19.54 17.14
CA ALA A 200 -0.62 -20.41 16.32
C ALA A 200 -0.70 -19.86 14.87
N LYS A 201 -0.72 -20.76 13.88
CA LYS A 201 -0.81 -20.40 12.45
C LYS A 201 -1.95 -19.43 12.14
N VAL A 202 -3.14 -19.65 12.70
CA VAL A 202 -4.32 -18.79 12.55
C VAL A 202 -4.06 -17.35 13.03
N ILE A 203 -3.23 -17.17 14.06
CA ILE A 203 -2.86 -15.83 14.54
C ILE A 203 -1.91 -15.15 13.57
N VAL A 204 -0.97 -15.90 12.97
CA VAL A 204 -0.08 -15.36 11.94
C VAL A 204 -0.88 -14.94 10.71
N GLU A 205 -1.81 -15.76 10.24
CA GLU A 205 -2.71 -15.45 9.12
C GLU A 205 -3.51 -14.16 9.40
N LYS A 206 -4.07 -14.03 10.62
CA LYS A 206 -4.77 -12.82 11.03
C LYS A 206 -3.87 -11.58 11.01
N TYR A 207 -2.63 -11.70 11.48
CA TYR A 207 -1.69 -10.58 11.48
C TYR A 207 -1.29 -10.17 10.06
N LEU A 208 -1.08 -11.12 9.16
CA LEU A 208 -0.81 -10.85 7.74
C LEU A 208 -1.99 -10.13 7.09
N ASP A 209 -3.23 -10.58 7.32
CA ASP A 209 -4.44 -9.94 6.82
C ASP A 209 -4.56 -8.47 7.30
N VAL A 210 -4.26 -8.21 8.57
CA VAL A 210 -4.21 -6.84 9.10
C VAL A 210 -3.15 -6.00 8.41
N LEU A 211 -1.93 -6.52 8.24
CA LEU A 211 -0.83 -5.80 7.59
C LEU A 211 -1.10 -5.50 6.11
N GLU A 212 -1.77 -6.41 5.40
CA GLU A 212 -2.26 -6.18 4.04
C GLU A 212 -3.32 -5.05 4.00
N LYS A 213 -4.30 -5.11 4.92
CA LYS A 213 -5.36 -4.09 5.05
C LYS A 213 -4.82 -2.71 5.46
N MET A 214 -3.72 -2.67 6.20
CA MET A 214 -3.01 -1.44 6.55
C MET A 214 -2.12 -0.91 5.42
N PHE A 215 -2.06 -1.57 4.27
CA PHE A 215 -1.17 -1.22 3.16
C PHE A 215 0.31 -1.14 3.57
N ILE A 216 0.76 -2.06 4.41
CA ILE A 216 2.16 -2.21 4.78
C ILE A 216 2.82 -3.21 3.84
N ILE A 217 2.11 -4.29 3.55
CA ILE A 217 2.54 -5.36 2.65
C ILE A 217 1.49 -5.63 1.57
N VAL A 218 1.94 -6.22 0.49
CA VAL A 218 1.12 -6.81 -0.59
C VAL A 218 1.37 -8.30 -0.61
N ASN A 219 0.30 -9.08 -0.70
CA ASN A 219 0.36 -10.52 -0.89
C ASN A 219 0.26 -10.87 -2.38
N LEU A 220 1.30 -11.46 -2.92
CA LEU A 220 1.32 -12.00 -4.27
C LEU A 220 1.16 -13.51 -4.20
N ARG A 221 0.05 -14.03 -4.74
CA ARG A 221 -0.28 -15.47 -4.74
C ARG A 221 0.27 -16.15 -5.99
N GLY A 222 0.45 -17.46 -5.90
CA GLY A 222 0.86 -18.23 -7.07
C GLY A 222 -0.25 -18.34 -8.12
N PHE A 223 0.07 -18.04 -9.38
CA PHE A 223 -0.85 -18.15 -10.51
C PHE A 223 -1.22 -19.60 -10.81
N SER A 224 -2.52 -19.86 -11.00
CA SER A 224 -3.04 -21.13 -11.49
C SER A 224 -4.43 -20.93 -12.10
N ARG A 225 -4.74 -21.59 -13.21
CA ARG A 225 -6.11 -21.60 -13.74
C ARG A 225 -7.08 -22.41 -12.87
N ASN A 226 -6.59 -23.19 -11.94
CA ASN A 226 -7.41 -23.90 -10.97
C ASN A 226 -7.48 -23.11 -9.66
N LEU A 227 -8.58 -22.38 -9.44
CA LEU A 227 -8.79 -21.52 -8.27
C LEU A 227 -8.53 -22.23 -6.93
N ARG A 228 -8.87 -23.53 -6.80
CA ARG A 228 -8.60 -24.29 -5.57
C ARG A 228 -7.10 -24.49 -5.34
N LYS A 229 -6.31 -24.69 -6.41
CA LYS A 229 -4.85 -24.81 -6.31
C LYS A 229 -4.20 -23.46 -6.04
N GLU A 230 -4.74 -22.37 -6.60
CA GLU A 230 -4.28 -21.01 -6.31
C GLU A 230 -4.41 -20.66 -4.84
N ILE A 231 -5.59 -20.84 -4.25
CA ILE A 231 -5.85 -20.52 -2.84
C ILE A 231 -4.95 -21.32 -1.89
N SER A 232 -4.56 -22.52 -2.26
CA SER A 232 -3.72 -23.41 -1.44
C SER A 232 -2.22 -23.22 -1.64
N LYS A 233 -1.79 -22.42 -2.63
CA LYS A 233 -0.36 -22.16 -2.89
C LYS A 233 0.23 -21.20 -1.85
N THR A 234 1.54 -21.27 -1.70
CA THR A 234 2.31 -20.32 -0.91
C THR A 234 2.18 -18.91 -1.47
N SER A 235 2.47 -17.94 -0.64
CA SER A 235 2.41 -16.52 -0.97
C SER A 235 3.79 -15.91 -0.88
N LYS A 236 4.03 -14.87 -1.69
CA LYS A 236 5.14 -13.94 -1.52
C LYS A 236 4.59 -12.63 -0.99
N TYR A 237 5.32 -12.00 -0.07
CA TYR A 237 4.94 -10.72 0.51
C TYR A 237 5.96 -9.66 0.14
N TYR A 238 5.45 -8.53 -0.35
CA TYR A 238 6.24 -7.37 -0.74
C TYR A 238 5.84 -6.17 0.10
N PHE A 239 6.80 -5.32 0.42
CA PHE A 239 6.54 -4.09 1.18
C PHE A 239 6.06 -2.98 0.25
N ILE A 240 5.01 -2.27 0.63
CA ILE A 240 4.50 -1.10 -0.12
C ILE A 240 5.55 0.00 -0.22
N ASP A 241 6.50 0.02 0.74
CA ASP A 241 7.61 0.97 0.74
C ASP A 241 8.90 0.30 1.21
N LEU A 242 9.96 0.44 0.44
CA LEU A 242 11.26 -0.17 0.75
C LEU A 242 12.00 0.53 1.90
N GLY A 243 11.77 1.82 2.12
CA GLY A 243 12.33 2.53 3.27
C GLY A 243 11.83 1.92 4.58
N LEU A 244 10.54 1.62 4.66
CA LEU A 244 9.97 0.92 5.82
C LEU A 244 10.59 -0.48 5.99
N ARG A 245 10.73 -1.25 4.91
CA ARG A 245 11.38 -2.56 4.93
C ARG A 245 12.83 -2.46 5.41
N ASN A 246 13.59 -1.51 4.90
CA ASN A 246 14.99 -1.32 5.26
C ASN A 246 15.16 -0.86 6.72
N ALA A 247 14.24 -0.05 7.22
CA ALA A 247 14.23 0.36 8.62
C ALA A 247 13.97 -0.83 9.57
N LEU A 248 13.08 -1.77 9.21
CA LEU A 248 12.82 -2.98 9.98
C LEU A 248 14.06 -3.86 10.14
N ILE A 249 14.89 -3.99 9.10
CA ILE A 249 16.13 -4.76 9.12
C ILE A 249 17.38 -3.90 9.44
N ARG A 250 17.19 -2.60 9.71
CA ARG A 250 18.24 -1.63 10.03
C ARG A 250 19.37 -1.59 8.99
N ASN A 251 19.03 -1.64 7.71
CA ASN A 251 20.01 -1.66 6.63
C ASN A 251 19.69 -0.61 5.55
N PHE A 252 20.35 0.55 5.65
CA PHE A 252 20.30 1.65 4.66
C PHE A 252 21.61 1.79 3.87
N ASN A 253 22.48 0.78 3.89
CA ASN A 253 23.74 0.80 3.18
C ASN A 253 23.55 1.11 1.68
N PRO A 254 24.55 1.76 1.03
CA PRO A 254 24.61 1.89 -0.42
C PRO A 254 24.48 0.55 -1.13
N LEU A 255 23.89 0.54 -2.33
CA LEU A 255 23.54 -0.70 -3.05
C LEU A 255 24.75 -1.59 -3.34
N ASN A 256 25.93 -1.01 -3.55
CA ASN A 256 27.17 -1.76 -3.79
C ASN A 256 27.67 -2.56 -2.57
N LEU A 257 27.15 -2.26 -1.37
CA LEU A 257 27.45 -2.97 -0.13
C LEU A 257 26.35 -3.95 0.28
N ARG A 258 25.35 -4.18 -0.62
CA ARG A 258 24.18 -5.01 -0.33
C ARG A 258 24.15 -6.23 -1.25
N ASN A 259 23.67 -7.34 -0.73
CA ASN A 259 23.46 -8.59 -1.44
C ASN A 259 21.99 -8.84 -1.83
N ASP A 260 21.06 -7.98 -1.39
CA ASP A 260 19.62 -8.10 -1.61
C ASP A 260 19.05 -7.13 -2.66
N VAL A 261 19.90 -6.47 -3.46
CA VAL A 261 19.51 -5.45 -4.44
C VAL A 261 18.52 -6.01 -5.48
N GLY A 262 18.72 -7.27 -5.91
CA GLY A 262 17.83 -7.90 -6.89
C GLY A 262 16.39 -7.99 -6.39
N VAL A 263 16.19 -8.51 -5.19
CA VAL A 263 14.84 -8.66 -4.60
C VAL A 263 14.24 -7.32 -4.16
N MET A 264 15.08 -6.33 -3.80
CA MET A 264 14.60 -4.96 -3.58
C MET A 264 14.05 -4.35 -4.87
N PHE A 265 14.75 -4.54 -5.98
CA PHE A 265 14.30 -4.07 -7.29
C PHE A 265 13.02 -4.76 -7.75
N GLU A 266 12.92 -6.08 -7.56
CA GLU A 266 11.70 -6.86 -7.79
C GLU A 266 10.52 -6.29 -6.97
N ASN A 267 10.70 -6.09 -5.66
CA ASN A 267 9.67 -5.47 -4.81
C ASN A 267 9.27 -4.09 -5.33
N PHE A 268 10.24 -3.26 -5.67
CA PHE A 268 10.01 -1.91 -6.18
C PHE A 268 9.16 -1.95 -7.45
N CYS A 269 9.56 -2.74 -8.44
CA CYS A 269 8.85 -2.86 -9.71
C CYS A 269 7.40 -3.33 -9.53
N ILE A 270 7.18 -4.36 -8.70
CA ILE A 270 5.84 -4.90 -8.43
C ILE A 270 4.95 -3.84 -7.78
N VAL A 271 5.44 -3.20 -6.73
CA VAL A 271 4.64 -2.23 -5.97
C VAL A 271 4.39 -0.96 -6.79
N GLU A 272 5.39 -0.45 -7.49
CA GLU A 272 5.20 0.72 -8.36
C GLU A 272 4.23 0.42 -9.51
N ARG A 273 4.23 -0.80 -10.06
CA ARG A 273 3.23 -1.21 -11.06
C ARG A 273 1.81 -1.22 -10.47
N ILE A 274 1.64 -1.73 -9.26
CA ILE A 274 0.34 -1.71 -8.56
C ILE A 274 -0.12 -0.26 -8.35
N LYS A 275 0.75 0.61 -7.82
CA LYS A 275 0.44 2.04 -7.60
C LYS A 275 0.05 2.74 -8.91
N ALA A 276 0.80 2.49 -9.99
CA ALA A 276 0.54 3.08 -11.31
C ALA A 276 -0.83 2.66 -11.89
N LEU A 277 -1.27 1.43 -11.68
CA LEU A 277 -2.58 0.97 -12.12
C LEU A 277 -3.72 1.51 -11.24
N VAL A 278 -3.52 1.52 -9.92
CA VAL A 278 -4.48 2.10 -8.98
C VAL A 278 -4.71 3.58 -9.25
N SER A 279 -3.64 4.35 -9.50
CA SER A 279 -3.75 5.79 -9.83
C SER A 279 -4.53 6.03 -11.12
N LYS A 280 -4.43 5.12 -12.09
CA LYS A 280 -5.19 5.15 -13.35
C LYS A 280 -6.59 4.54 -13.24
N GLN A 281 -7.01 4.09 -12.05
CA GLN A 281 -8.25 3.35 -11.81
C GLN A 281 -8.40 2.10 -12.71
N LYS A 282 -7.28 1.47 -13.06
CA LYS A 282 -7.24 0.25 -13.87
C LYS A 282 -7.18 -0.97 -12.95
N MET A 283 -8.04 -1.93 -13.22
CA MET A 283 -8.06 -3.19 -12.47
C MET A 283 -7.18 -4.23 -13.16
N ALA A 284 -6.35 -4.90 -12.39
CA ALA A 284 -5.59 -6.07 -12.79
C ALA A 284 -5.44 -7.01 -11.60
N ASN A 285 -5.32 -8.31 -11.87
CA ASN A 285 -4.95 -9.28 -10.87
C ASN A 285 -3.44 -9.54 -10.97
N PHE A 286 -2.79 -9.72 -9.82
CA PHE A 286 -1.36 -9.90 -9.73
C PHE A 286 -1.03 -11.21 -9.07
N TYR A 287 -0.07 -11.94 -9.66
CA TYR A 287 0.37 -13.24 -9.21
C TYR A 287 1.88 -13.38 -9.46
N PHE A 288 2.53 -14.36 -8.82
CA PHE A 288 3.76 -14.93 -9.32
C PHE A 288 3.46 -16.29 -9.95
N TRP A 289 4.35 -16.81 -10.77
CA TRP A 289 4.19 -18.14 -11.34
C TRP A 289 5.41 -19.01 -11.05
N ARG A 290 5.18 -20.25 -10.65
CA ARG A 290 6.25 -21.20 -10.34
C ARG A 290 5.85 -22.62 -10.70
N THR A 291 6.83 -23.39 -11.22
CA THR A 291 6.69 -24.83 -11.50
C THR A 291 7.24 -25.68 -10.37
N TYR A 292 6.90 -26.97 -10.38
CA TYR A 292 7.49 -27.94 -9.46
C TYR A 292 9.02 -28.02 -9.61
N ASP A 293 9.56 -27.79 -10.83
CA ASP A 293 11.00 -27.74 -11.13
C ASP A 293 11.66 -26.42 -10.73
N GLN A 294 10.98 -25.60 -9.93
CA GLN A 294 11.49 -24.34 -9.37
C GLN A 294 11.75 -23.24 -10.43
N LYS A 295 11.21 -23.35 -11.65
CA LYS A 295 11.21 -22.25 -12.59
C LYS A 295 10.19 -21.22 -12.18
N GLU A 296 10.58 -19.95 -12.17
CA GLU A 296 9.77 -18.88 -11.62
C GLU A 296 9.69 -17.67 -12.56
N ILE A 297 8.51 -17.01 -12.55
CA ILE A 297 8.28 -15.67 -13.11
C ILE A 297 7.84 -14.77 -11.97
N ASP A 298 8.49 -13.62 -11.87
CA ASP A 298 8.37 -12.73 -10.72
C ASP A 298 6.98 -12.10 -10.62
N LEU A 299 6.38 -11.70 -11.76
CA LEU A 299 5.06 -11.11 -11.82
C LEU A 299 4.25 -11.60 -13.03
N ILE A 300 3.03 -12.00 -12.77
CA ILE A 300 1.97 -12.17 -13.78
C ILE A 300 0.91 -11.11 -13.53
N GLU A 301 0.68 -10.24 -14.50
CA GLU A 301 -0.44 -9.30 -14.53
C GLU A 301 -1.54 -9.89 -15.43
N GLU A 302 -2.69 -10.18 -14.84
CA GLU A 302 -3.88 -10.61 -15.57
C GLU A 302 -4.83 -9.43 -15.72
N LYS A 303 -5.04 -9.01 -16.96
CA LYS A 303 -5.86 -7.85 -17.29
C LYS A 303 -6.63 -8.10 -18.59
N GLU A 304 -7.94 -7.81 -18.57
CA GLU A 304 -8.82 -7.94 -19.75
C GLU A 304 -8.71 -9.34 -20.42
N GLY A 305 -8.56 -10.39 -19.60
CA GLY A 305 -8.42 -11.78 -20.07
C GLY A 305 -7.05 -12.12 -20.67
N LYS A 306 -6.09 -11.21 -20.65
CA LYS A 306 -4.73 -11.41 -21.14
C LYS A 306 -3.76 -11.55 -19.98
N LEU A 307 -2.69 -12.32 -20.19
CA LEU A 307 -1.61 -12.53 -19.24
C LEU A 307 -0.34 -11.84 -19.72
N PHE A 308 0.22 -11.02 -18.85
CA PHE A 308 1.51 -10.36 -19.05
C PHE A 308 2.47 -10.87 -17.98
N ALA A 309 3.57 -11.45 -18.40
CA ALA A 309 4.58 -12.03 -17.52
C ALA A 309 5.83 -11.15 -17.49
N TYR A 310 6.36 -10.90 -16.31
CA TYR A 310 7.52 -10.04 -16.13
C TYR A 310 8.58 -10.72 -15.26
N GLU A 311 9.83 -10.60 -15.67
CA GLU A 311 11.01 -10.86 -14.84
C GLU A 311 11.76 -9.55 -14.58
N PHE A 312 12.19 -9.33 -13.34
CA PHE A 312 12.88 -8.11 -12.92
C PHE A 312 14.37 -8.35 -12.75
N LYS A 313 15.21 -7.57 -13.44
CA LYS A 313 16.66 -7.69 -13.38
C LYS A 313 17.29 -6.32 -13.14
N PHE A 314 17.89 -6.12 -11.96
CA PHE A 314 18.51 -4.84 -11.61
C PHE A 314 19.67 -4.46 -12.55
N LYS A 315 20.50 -5.43 -12.90
CA LYS A 315 21.60 -5.28 -13.88
C LYS A 315 21.29 -6.11 -15.10
N GLU A 316 21.48 -5.55 -16.30
CA GLU A 316 21.52 -6.19 -17.61
C GLU A 316 20.20 -6.62 -18.28
N ARG A 317 20.26 -6.54 -19.62
CA ARG A 317 19.36 -7.25 -20.53
C ARG A 317 19.66 -8.74 -20.48
N ALA A 318 19.07 -9.43 -19.53
CA ALA A 318 19.14 -10.88 -19.47
C ALA A 318 18.46 -11.50 -20.70
N LYS A 319 18.98 -12.64 -21.16
CA LYS A 319 18.27 -13.48 -22.14
C LYS A 319 17.00 -14.05 -21.48
N LYS A 320 16.00 -14.31 -22.33
CA LYS A 320 14.77 -14.99 -21.93
C LYS A 320 15.08 -16.26 -21.14
N SER A 321 14.47 -16.42 -19.97
CA SER A 321 14.70 -17.55 -19.10
C SER A 321 13.99 -18.81 -19.61
N LYS A 322 14.42 -19.98 -19.15
CA LYS A 322 13.70 -21.24 -19.40
C LYS A 322 12.28 -21.21 -18.77
N ALA A 323 12.09 -20.45 -17.71
CA ALA A 323 10.79 -20.24 -17.09
C ALA A 323 9.85 -19.48 -18.03
N ALA A 324 10.34 -18.43 -18.68
CA ALA A 324 9.59 -17.65 -19.66
C ALA A 324 9.18 -18.48 -20.88
N GLU A 325 10.08 -19.34 -21.38
CA GLU A 325 9.76 -20.25 -22.50
C GLU A 325 8.64 -21.22 -22.12
N GLU A 326 8.73 -21.84 -20.95
CA GLU A 326 7.73 -22.78 -20.46
C GLU A 326 6.38 -22.11 -20.20
N PHE A 327 6.38 -20.91 -19.61
CA PHE A 327 5.18 -20.13 -19.40
C PHE A 327 4.46 -19.78 -20.69
N LEU A 328 5.20 -19.28 -21.70
CA LEU A 328 4.64 -18.92 -23.01
C LEU A 328 4.12 -20.13 -23.78
N ASN A 329 4.76 -21.30 -23.64
CA ASN A 329 4.27 -22.54 -24.22
C ASN A 329 2.98 -23.02 -23.54
N THR A 330 2.87 -22.82 -22.22
CA THR A 330 1.69 -23.21 -21.43
C THR A 330 0.52 -22.24 -21.66
N TYR A 331 0.81 -20.97 -21.82
CA TYR A 331 -0.16 -19.88 -21.97
C TYR A 331 0.11 -19.12 -23.28
N SER A 332 -0.24 -19.71 -24.40
CA SER A 332 0.14 -19.28 -25.76
C SER A 332 -0.28 -17.86 -26.16
N GLN A 333 -1.28 -17.27 -25.45
CA GLN A 333 -1.74 -15.89 -25.68
C GLN A 333 -1.11 -14.88 -24.70
N SER A 334 -0.13 -15.31 -23.91
CA SER A 334 0.56 -14.44 -22.95
C SER A 334 1.71 -13.68 -23.61
N GLN A 335 2.08 -12.57 -22.98
CA GLN A 335 3.25 -11.78 -23.34
C GLN A 335 4.29 -11.90 -22.23
N PHE A 336 5.56 -11.76 -22.60
CA PHE A 336 6.66 -11.80 -21.64
C PHE A 336 7.64 -10.65 -21.90
N GLU A 337 8.08 -10.01 -20.81
CA GLU A 337 9.05 -8.92 -20.86
C GLU A 337 10.03 -9.03 -19.69
N ILE A 338 11.28 -8.65 -19.93
CA ILE A 338 12.27 -8.43 -18.88
C ILE A 338 12.31 -6.94 -18.59
N VAL A 339 12.08 -6.59 -17.33
CA VAL A 339 12.13 -5.20 -16.83
C VAL A 339 13.46 -4.98 -16.13
N SER A 340 14.20 -3.97 -16.59
CA SER A 340 15.45 -3.51 -16.00
C SER A 340 15.40 -2.01 -15.70
N GLN A 341 16.48 -1.44 -15.18
CA GLN A 341 16.57 0.01 -14.98
C GLN A 341 16.32 0.82 -16.27
N GLU A 342 16.69 0.27 -17.43
CA GLU A 342 16.61 0.96 -18.72
C GLU A 342 15.18 1.16 -19.22
N ASN A 343 14.27 0.18 -18.99
CA ASN A 343 12.89 0.21 -19.47
C ASN A 343 11.85 0.32 -18.35
N LEU A 344 12.28 0.53 -17.10
CA LEU A 344 11.40 0.60 -15.93
C LEU A 344 10.35 1.72 -16.07
N GLU A 345 10.76 2.90 -16.50
CA GLU A 345 9.83 4.02 -16.65
C GLU A 345 8.76 3.72 -17.71
N GLU A 346 9.12 3.14 -18.83
CA GLU A 346 8.16 2.71 -19.86
C GLU A 346 7.20 1.65 -19.32
N PHE A 347 7.72 0.64 -18.61
CA PHE A 347 6.91 -0.39 -17.97
C PHE A 347 5.86 0.20 -17.01
N LEU A 348 6.23 1.19 -16.20
CA LEU A 348 5.31 1.82 -15.23
C LEU A 348 4.27 2.73 -15.91
N ARG A 349 4.61 3.37 -17.04
CA ARG A 349 3.71 4.28 -17.76
C ARG A 349 2.62 3.57 -18.56
N ARG A 350 2.78 2.33 -18.94
CA ARG A 350 1.77 1.49 -19.63
C ARG A 350 0.61 1.16 -18.70
#